data_cc9db8b81a960109d4829a81eaf91d24
#
_entry.id   cc9db8b81a960109d4829a81eaf91d24
#
_cell.length_a   1.000
_cell.length_b   1.000
_cell.length_c   1.000
_cell.angle_alpha   90.00
_cell.angle_beta   90.00
_cell.angle_gamma   90.00
#
_symmetry.space_group_name_H-M   'P 1'
#
loop_
_entity.id
_entity.type
_entity.pdbx_description
1 polymer ?
#
loop_
_entity_poly.entity_id
_entity_poly.type
_entity_poly.pdbx_seq_one_letter_code
_entity_poly.pdbx_strand_id
1 'polypeptide(L)'
;MDSIAAANAIIRDDLEHFFDKITAVDAAIQMKKAYATTVSKDEVVSEYKGFLQRDVSNFTKEESEFIVKAMNQAFQLCQTVSDKIFPDEILLIKSHGLAYGDDTYYTRENCIIIPKQALAKRDYDEFLKVILHEISHIVTRTRPTVKAQLYALIGFKKMANPLIINDSLSQRLLTNPDGVEQKWATTLTATGNKSVFAIPLLYAKNNTWSAKQPDFFDNMGWNYFEIEPSADAKSLVVMTRGDKQQSTLDTKGINEMFQQNYNTQYIIHPDEIIADNFAILMLSEKKPAILTTYTEGGQTLIQKMRKVLAE
;
A
#
# COMPACT_ATOMS: atom_id res chain seq x y z
N MET A 1 12.32 -0.39 18.42
CA MET A 1 12.22 -1.57 19.32
C MET A 1 13.45 -2.44 19.11
N ASP A 2 13.76 -3.34 20.07
CA ASP A 2 14.83 -4.31 19.86
C ASP A 2 14.42 -5.42 18.87
N SER A 3 15.40 -6.17 18.37
CA SER A 3 15.15 -7.17 17.31
C SER A 3 14.28 -8.34 17.75
N ILE A 4 14.23 -8.69 19.03
CA ILE A 4 13.37 -9.77 19.55
C ILE A 4 11.91 -9.30 19.54
N ALA A 5 11.64 -8.11 20.07
CA ALA A 5 10.31 -7.53 20.04
C ALA A 5 9.85 -7.25 18.60
N ALA A 6 10.77 -6.78 17.73
CA ALA A 6 10.51 -6.54 16.31
C ALA A 6 10.13 -7.82 15.55
N ALA A 7 10.84 -8.93 15.81
CA ALA A 7 10.55 -10.24 15.22
C ALA A 7 9.16 -10.77 15.59
N ASN A 8 8.68 -10.48 16.79
CA ASN A 8 7.32 -10.83 17.19
C ASN A 8 6.28 -9.86 16.59
N ALA A 9 6.60 -8.58 16.53
CA ALA A 9 5.66 -7.56 16.04
C ALA A 9 5.41 -7.68 14.52
N ILE A 10 6.45 -7.99 13.72
CA ILE A 10 6.33 -8.04 12.25
C ILE A 10 5.41 -9.17 11.74
N ILE A 11 5.20 -10.19 12.56
CA ILE A 11 4.30 -11.32 12.24
C ILE A 11 2.92 -11.22 12.90
N ARG A 12 2.61 -10.14 13.64
CA ARG A 12 1.24 -9.91 14.15
C ARG A 12 0.27 -9.73 13.00
N ASP A 13 -0.98 -10.15 13.19
CA ASP A 13 -1.99 -10.17 12.15
C ASP A 13 -3.41 -10.04 12.71
N ASP A 14 -3.58 -9.10 13.64
CA ASP A 14 -4.80 -8.95 14.44
C ASP A 14 -5.86 -8.07 13.74
N LEU A 15 -5.43 -7.11 12.91
CA LEU A 15 -6.31 -6.11 12.30
C LEU A 15 -6.72 -6.46 10.86
N GLU A 16 -5.78 -6.81 10.02
CA GLU A 16 -6.03 -6.93 8.58
C GLU A 16 -6.00 -8.36 8.04
N HIS A 17 -5.52 -9.32 8.81
CA HIS A 17 -5.41 -10.73 8.41
C HIS A 17 -4.62 -10.90 7.09
N PHE A 18 -3.46 -10.26 7.02
CA PHE A 18 -2.60 -10.27 5.85
C PHE A 18 -2.15 -11.69 5.48
N PHE A 19 -1.76 -12.51 6.48
CA PHE A 19 -1.29 -13.87 6.22
C PHE A 19 -2.38 -14.80 5.70
N ASP A 20 -3.66 -14.49 5.97
CA ASP A 20 -4.79 -15.19 5.38
C ASP A 20 -4.98 -14.82 3.90
N LYS A 21 -4.63 -13.59 3.52
CA LYS A 21 -4.85 -13.03 2.17
C LYS A 21 -3.69 -13.27 1.23
N ILE A 22 -2.44 -13.22 1.72
CA ILE A 22 -1.26 -13.46 0.90
C ILE A 22 -1.32 -14.79 0.18
N THR A 23 -0.95 -14.82 -1.10
CA THR A 23 -0.88 -16.07 -1.87
C THR A 23 0.47 -16.79 -1.62
N ALA A 24 0.52 -18.09 -1.92
CA ALA A 24 1.79 -18.83 -1.88
C ALA A 24 2.82 -18.26 -2.88
N VAL A 25 2.36 -17.75 -4.02
CA VAL A 25 3.21 -17.12 -5.04
C VAL A 25 3.79 -15.82 -4.53
N ASP A 26 3.00 -15.00 -3.85
CA ASP A 26 3.45 -13.73 -3.26
C ASP A 26 4.53 -13.97 -2.21
N ALA A 27 4.26 -14.84 -1.22
CA ALA A 27 5.24 -15.20 -0.20
C ALA A 27 6.53 -15.80 -0.79
N ALA A 28 6.41 -16.64 -1.82
CA ALA A 28 7.54 -17.24 -2.54
C ALA A 28 8.44 -16.18 -3.22
N ILE A 29 7.82 -15.18 -3.86
CA ILE A 29 8.55 -14.07 -4.51
C ILE A 29 9.30 -13.25 -3.46
N GLN A 30 8.66 -12.91 -2.35
CA GLN A 30 9.29 -12.16 -1.27
C GLN A 30 10.46 -12.91 -0.63
N MET A 31 10.33 -14.23 -0.46
CA MET A 31 11.42 -15.09 0.04
C MET A 31 12.48 -15.41 -1.02
N LYS A 32 12.30 -14.99 -2.26
CA LYS A 32 13.18 -15.32 -3.39
C LYS A 32 13.39 -16.85 -3.54
N LYS A 33 12.30 -17.60 -3.39
CA LYS A 33 12.31 -19.07 -3.36
C LYS A 33 11.21 -19.66 -4.24
N ALA A 34 11.55 -20.60 -5.09
CA ALA A 34 10.59 -21.38 -5.84
C ALA A 34 10.07 -22.56 -5.00
N TYR A 35 8.77 -22.83 -5.09
CA TYR A 35 8.13 -23.98 -4.45
C TYR A 35 7.53 -24.93 -5.48
N ALA A 36 7.54 -26.22 -5.17
CA ALA A 36 6.78 -27.20 -5.93
C ALA A 36 5.28 -26.96 -5.74
N THR A 37 4.49 -27.27 -6.74
CA THR A 37 3.01 -27.10 -6.71
C THR A 37 2.31 -27.98 -5.67
N THR A 38 3.01 -28.96 -5.10
CA THR A 38 2.55 -29.85 -4.05
C THR A 38 2.65 -29.28 -2.65
N VAL A 39 3.42 -28.18 -2.47
CA VAL A 39 3.57 -27.51 -1.16
C VAL A 39 2.33 -26.68 -0.89
N SER A 40 1.74 -26.84 0.28
CA SER A 40 0.52 -26.11 0.66
C SER A 40 0.81 -24.65 0.91
N LYS A 41 -0.22 -23.80 0.77
CA LYS A 41 -0.14 -22.37 1.13
C LYS A 41 0.28 -22.20 2.58
N ASP A 42 -0.25 -22.99 3.49
CA ASP A 42 0.02 -22.87 4.93
C ASP A 42 1.49 -23.13 5.27
N GLU A 43 2.10 -24.11 4.60
CA GLU A 43 3.55 -24.38 4.75
C GLU A 43 4.39 -23.21 4.24
N VAL A 44 4.06 -22.65 3.07
CA VAL A 44 4.76 -21.49 2.50
C VAL A 44 4.62 -20.27 3.40
N VAL A 45 3.41 -19.99 3.91
CA VAL A 45 3.14 -18.85 4.80
C VAL A 45 3.83 -19.02 6.16
N SER A 46 3.89 -20.23 6.69
CA SER A 46 4.64 -20.53 7.93
C SER A 46 6.14 -20.25 7.76
N GLU A 47 6.73 -20.67 6.65
CA GLU A 47 8.12 -20.37 6.34
C GLU A 47 8.34 -18.86 6.14
N TYR A 48 7.38 -18.17 5.48
CA TYR A 48 7.42 -16.73 5.25
C TYR A 48 7.39 -15.93 6.57
N LYS A 49 6.58 -16.33 7.54
CA LYS A 49 6.62 -15.72 8.89
C LYS A 49 8.02 -15.82 9.51
N GLY A 50 8.64 -17.01 9.46
CA GLY A 50 10.00 -17.19 9.92
C GLY A 50 11.04 -16.39 9.14
N PHE A 51 10.82 -16.18 7.84
CA PHE A 51 11.65 -15.32 7.01
C PHE A 51 11.58 -13.85 7.45
N LEU A 52 10.37 -13.31 7.66
CA LEU A 52 10.17 -11.94 8.15
C LEU A 52 10.81 -11.72 9.53
N GLN A 53 10.71 -12.70 10.44
CA GLN A 53 11.35 -12.62 11.75
C GLN A 53 12.88 -12.53 11.68
N ARG A 54 13.48 -13.12 10.66
CA ARG A 54 14.94 -13.02 10.41
C ARG A 54 15.35 -11.75 9.66
N ASP A 55 14.39 -11.06 9.03
CA ASP A 55 14.66 -9.83 8.28
C ASP A 55 14.83 -8.60 9.19
N VAL A 56 14.59 -8.72 10.49
CA VAL A 56 14.65 -7.59 11.42
C VAL A 56 16.03 -7.41 12.04
N SER A 57 16.35 -6.17 12.43
CA SER A 57 17.61 -5.83 13.10
C SER A 57 17.42 -4.69 14.10
N ASN A 58 18.45 -4.43 14.93
CA ASN A 58 18.44 -3.32 15.88
C ASN A 58 18.80 -2.00 15.19
N PHE A 59 18.18 -0.91 15.65
CA PHE A 59 18.65 0.43 15.32
C PHE A 59 19.93 0.75 16.08
N THR A 60 20.85 1.49 15.45
CA THR A 60 21.95 2.13 16.16
C THR A 60 21.44 3.33 16.96
N LYS A 61 22.28 3.88 17.83
CA LYS A 61 21.95 5.08 18.60
C LYS A 61 21.69 6.28 17.66
N GLU A 62 22.57 6.46 16.68
CA GLU A 62 22.48 7.56 15.70
C GLU A 62 21.25 7.43 14.81
N GLU A 63 20.88 6.21 14.41
CA GLU A 63 19.64 5.95 13.68
C GLU A 63 18.42 6.27 14.55
N SER A 64 18.43 5.86 15.80
CA SER A 64 17.35 6.14 16.75
C SER A 64 17.15 7.66 16.96
N GLU A 65 18.24 8.42 17.14
CA GLU A 65 18.19 9.87 17.29
C GLU A 65 17.62 10.55 16.02
N PHE A 66 18.04 10.10 14.83
CA PHE A 66 17.55 10.58 13.55
C PHE A 66 16.04 10.31 13.37
N ILE A 67 15.59 9.10 13.66
CA ILE A 67 14.19 8.69 13.56
C ILE A 67 13.32 9.45 14.57
N VAL A 68 13.75 9.56 15.84
CA VAL A 68 13.01 10.30 16.88
C VAL A 68 12.80 11.76 16.49
N LYS A 69 13.81 12.39 15.88
CA LYS A 69 13.68 13.77 15.36
C LYS A 69 12.59 13.85 14.30
N ALA A 70 12.56 12.92 13.33
CA ALA A 70 11.56 12.90 12.27
C ALA A 70 10.16 12.59 12.80
N MET A 71 10.01 11.61 13.71
CA MET A 71 8.74 11.27 14.33
C MET A 71 8.15 12.43 15.15
N ASN A 72 8.98 13.14 15.91
CA ASN A 72 8.54 14.34 16.64
C ASN A 72 8.06 15.43 15.67
N GLN A 73 8.74 15.62 14.55
CA GLN A 73 8.29 16.59 13.56
C GLN A 73 7.00 16.14 12.87
N ALA A 74 6.86 14.86 12.51
CA ALA A 74 5.63 14.31 11.96
C ALA A 74 4.45 14.49 12.93
N PHE A 75 4.65 14.21 14.22
CA PHE A 75 3.67 14.45 15.26
C PHE A 75 3.23 15.92 15.30
N GLN A 76 4.18 16.86 15.34
CA GLN A 76 3.88 18.30 15.33
C GLN A 76 3.10 18.73 14.10
N LEU A 77 3.45 18.22 12.91
CA LEU A 77 2.74 18.51 11.67
C LEU A 77 1.29 17.98 11.71
N CYS A 78 1.08 16.75 12.17
CA CYS A 78 -0.27 16.21 12.35
C CYS A 78 -1.11 17.07 13.31
N GLN A 79 -0.52 17.53 14.41
CA GLN A 79 -1.21 18.38 15.40
C GLN A 79 -1.66 19.72 14.82
N THR A 80 -1.00 20.28 13.80
CA THR A 80 -1.47 21.51 13.14
C THR A 80 -2.81 21.34 12.44
N VAL A 81 -3.18 20.10 12.09
CA VAL A 81 -4.46 19.79 11.47
C VAL A 81 -5.47 19.30 12.52
N SER A 82 -5.08 18.33 13.36
CA SER A 82 -5.90 17.84 14.48
C SER A 82 -5.08 16.99 15.45
N ASP A 83 -5.33 17.16 16.74
CA ASP A 83 -4.71 16.33 17.81
C ASP A 83 -5.07 14.84 17.70
N LYS A 84 -6.11 14.51 16.93
CA LYS A 84 -6.59 13.14 16.77
C LYS A 84 -5.93 12.37 15.63
N ILE A 85 -5.16 13.02 14.75
CA ILE A 85 -4.64 12.37 13.54
C ILE A 85 -3.55 11.36 13.87
N PHE A 86 -2.58 11.78 14.70
CA PHE A 86 -1.44 10.92 14.99
C PHE A 86 -1.89 9.67 15.74
N PRO A 87 -1.46 8.46 15.33
CA PRO A 87 -1.81 7.22 16.05
C PRO A 87 -1.29 7.22 17.49
N ASP A 88 -2.05 6.61 18.41
CA ASP A 88 -1.68 6.52 19.84
C ASP A 88 -0.36 5.76 20.04
N GLU A 89 -0.11 4.76 19.20
CA GLU A 89 1.10 3.97 19.20
C GLU A 89 1.57 3.66 17.79
N ILE A 90 2.85 3.90 17.53
CA ILE A 90 3.55 3.48 16.30
C ILE A 90 4.79 2.70 16.72
N LEU A 91 4.90 1.47 16.24
CA LEU A 91 6.06 0.63 16.44
C LEU A 91 6.99 0.75 15.22
N LEU A 92 8.28 0.95 15.46
CA LEU A 92 9.27 1.10 14.40
C LEU A 92 10.16 -0.14 14.36
N ILE A 93 10.23 -0.78 13.21
CA ILE A 93 10.99 -1.99 12.95
C ILE A 93 12.04 -1.70 11.87
N LYS A 94 13.31 -1.98 12.16
CA LYS A 94 14.36 -1.93 11.15
C LYS A 94 14.45 -3.28 10.47
N SER A 95 14.40 -3.31 9.13
CA SER A 95 14.58 -4.52 8.34
C SER A 95 15.88 -4.50 7.54
N HIS A 96 16.33 -5.69 7.10
CA HIS A 96 17.40 -5.81 6.11
C HIS A 96 16.92 -5.53 4.68
N GLY A 97 15.60 -5.44 4.46
CA GLY A 97 14.99 -5.20 3.16
C GLY A 97 14.87 -6.44 2.28
N LEU A 98 14.85 -7.63 2.87
CA LEU A 98 14.88 -8.88 2.10
C LEU A 98 13.57 -9.15 1.34
N ALA A 99 12.42 -8.74 1.89
CA ALA A 99 11.11 -9.05 1.33
C ALA A 99 10.81 -8.22 0.07
N TYR A 100 10.81 -6.91 0.19
CA TYR A 100 10.39 -5.99 -0.90
C TYR A 100 11.55 -5.24 -1.54
N GLY A 101 12.74 -5.25 -0.95
CA GLY A 101 13.93 -4.55 -1.43
C GLY A 101 14.49 -3.54 -0.43
N ASP A 102 15.70 -3.08 -0.71
CA ASP A 102 16.53 -2.32 0.22
C ASP A 102 16.00 -0.92 0.56
N ASP A 103 15.15 -0.36 -0.29
CA ASP A 103 14.62 1.01 -0.19
C ASP A 103 13.09 1.04 0.06
N THR A 104 12.45 -0.12 0.24
CA THR A 104 10.99 -0.19 0.36
C THR A 104 10.55 -0.17 1.81
N TYR A 105 9.85 0.91 2.18
CA TYR A 105 9.10 1.00 3.43
C TYR A 105 7.75 0.31 3.25
N TYR A 106 7.18 -0.14 4.33
CA TYR A 106 5.80 -0.64 4.37
C TYR A 106 5.28 -0.69 5.79
N THR A 107 3.98 -0.83 5.95
CA THR A 107 3.36 -0.95 7.26
C THR A 107 2.70 -2.31 7.46
N ARG A 108 2.66 -2.76 8.70
CA ARG A 108 1.90 -3.91 9.18
C ARG A 108 1.32 -3.58 10.53
N GLU A 109 0.01 -3.78 10.72
CA GLU A 109 -0.65 -3.42 11.96
C GLU A 109 -0.40 -1.93 12.32
N ASN A 110 0.19 -1.65 13.49
CA ASN A 110 0.69 -0.34 13.88
C ASN A 110 2.21 -0.20 13.74
N CYS A 111 2.84 -1.03 12.91
CA CYS A 111 4.28 -1.02 12.69
C CYS A 111 4.63 -0.30 11.39
N ILE A 112 5.68 0.51 11.40
CA ILE A 112 6.38 1.00 10.20
C ILE A 112 7.67 0.22 10.07
N ILE A 113 7.83 -0.46 8.94
CA ILE A 113 9.03 -1.25 8.62
C ILE A 113 9.96 -0.37 7.77
N ILE A 114 11.15 -0.11 8.32
CA ILE A 114 12.14 0.81 7.76
C ILE A 114 13.34 0.00 7.26
N PRO A 115 13.63 -0.02 5.94
CA PRO A 115 14.77 -0.74 5.42
C PRO A 115 16.07 -0.03 5.80
N LYS A 116 17.09 -0.80 6.12
CA LYS A 116 18.37 -0.27 6.63
C LYS A 116 19.06 0.67 5.64
N GLN A 117 18.92 0.45 4.34
CA GLN A 117 19.54 1.30 3.31
C GLN A 117 18.92 2.70 3.26
N ALA A 118 17.64 2.80 3.52
CA ALA A 118 16.94 4.10 3.61
C ALA A 118 17.51 4.96 4.75
N LEU A 119 17.84 4.34 5.90
CA LEU A 119 18.50 5.03 7.01
C LEU A 119 19.94 5.43 6.68
N ALA A 120 20.63 4.67 5.85
CA ALA A 120 22.00 4.98 5.45
C ALA A 120 22.10 6.24 4.57
N LYS A 121 21.06 6.58 3.80
CA LYS A 121 21.00 7.79 2.95
C LYS A 121 21.01 9.09 3.76
N ARG A 122 20.46 9.08 4.97
CA ARG A 122 20.33 10.23 5.89
C ARG A 122 19.74 11.49 5.26
N ASP A 123 18.94 11.34 4.20
CA ASP A 123 18.14 12.43 3.65
C ASP A 123 16.94 12.68 4.56
N TYR A 124 17.00 13.74 5.34
CA TYR A 124 16.00 14.04 6.35
C TYR A 124 14.63 14.44 5.76
N ASP A 125 14.63 15.24 4.70
CA ASP A 125 13.39 15.74 4.12
C ASP A 125 12.64 14.61 3.40
N GLU A 126 13.35 13.73 2.67
CA GLU A 126 12.75 12.56 2.07
C GLU A 126 12.29 11.54 3.12
N PHE A 127 13.11 11.29 4.15
CA PHE A 127 12.73 10.41 5.26
C PHE A 127 11.45 10.90 5.97
N LEU A 128 11.35 12.21 6.29
CA LEU A 128 10.16 12.77 6.91
C LEU A 128 8.93 12.63 6.01
N LYS A 129 9.07 12.84 4.70
CA LYS A 129 7.99 12.68 3.73
C LYS A 129 7.49 11.23 3.71
N VAL A 130 8.40 10.26 3.64
CA VAL A 130 8.05 8.84 3.66
C VAL A 130 7.43 8.44 4.99
N ILE A 131 7.95 8.89 6.13
CA ILE A 131 7.34 8.61 7.45
C ILE A 131 5.92 9.16 7.53
N LEU A 132 5.63 10.33 6.99
CA LEU A 132 4.26 10.87 6.92
C LEU A 132 3.36 10.00 6.02
N HIS A 133 3.87 9.49 4.90
CA HIS A 133 3.19 8.54 4.05
C HIS A 133 2.83 7.26 4.84
N GLU A 134 3.79 6.65 5.54
CA GLU A 134 3.56 5.44 6.35
C GLU A 134 2.58 5.67 7.51
N ILE A 135 2.63 6.82 8.15
CA ILE A 135 1.65 7.20 9.19
C ILE A 135 0.23 7.21 8.63
N SER A 136 0.02 7.67 7.38
CA SER A 136 -1.29 7.64 6.73
C SER A 136 -1.88 6.23 6.65
N HIS A 137 -1.07 5.23 6.33
CA HIS A 137 -1.52 3.82 6.29
C HIS A 137 -2.01 3.34 7.66
N ILE A 138 -1.32 3.69 8.74
CA ILE A 138 -1.78 3.35 10.09
C ILE A 138 -3.07 4.09 10.44
N VAL A 139 -3.20 5.37 10.06
CA VAL A 139 -4.42 6.17 10.26
C VAL A 139 -5.61 5.54 9.54
N THR A 140 -5.48 5.21 8.27
CA THR A 140 -6.57 4.60 7.49
C THR A 140 -6.92 3.21 7.97
N ARG A 141 -5.92 2.41 8.39
CA ARG A 141 -6.11 1.06 8.94
C ARG A 141 -6.89 1.06 10.25
N THR A 142 -6.55 1.96 11.14
CA THR A 142 -7.17 2.02 12.48
C THR A 142 -8.46 2.80 12.54
N ARG A 143 -8.79 3.58 11.48
CA ARG A 143 -9.98 4.46 11.43
C ARG A 143 -10.81 4.22 10.16
N PRO A 144 -11.62 3.15 10.12
CA PRO A 144 -12.35 2.76 8.91
C PRO A 144 -13.33 3.83 8.39
N THR A 145 -13.88 4.67 9.26
CA THR A 145 -14.73 5.79 8.84
C THR A 145 -13.93 6.87 8.11
N VAL A 146 -12.78 7.27 8.66
CA VAL A 146 -11.86 8.22 8.02
C VAL A 146 -11.36 7.66 6.68
N LYS A 147 -10.97 6.38 6.66
CA LYS A 147 -10.59 5.67 5.41
C LYS A 147 -11.67 5.82 4.34
N ALA A 148 -12.92 5.50 4.68
CA ALA A 148 -14.03 5.58 3.73
C ALA A 148 -14.28 7.00 3.20
N GLN A 149 -14.18 8.01 4.06
CA GLN A 149 -14.32 9.41 3.68
C GLN A 149 -13.17 9.87 2.77
N LEU A 150 -11.92 9.55 3.11
CA LEU A 150 -10.75 9.88 2.29
C LEU A 150 -10.82 9.20 0.91
N TYR A 151 -11.16 7.91 0.86
CA TYR A 151 -11.28 7.17 -0.40
C TYR A 151 -12.40 7.73 -1.29
N ALA A 152 -13.50 8.20 -0.69
CA ALA A 152 -14.57 8.85 -1.45
C ALA A 152 -14.10 10.14 -2.14
N LEU A 153 -13.14 10.89 -1.57
CA LEU A 153 -12.58 12.08 -2.19
C LEU A 153 -11.84 11.79 -3.50
N ILE A 154 -11.28 10.59 -3.63
CA ILE A 154 -10.57 10.11 -4.82
C ILE A 154 -11.43 9.16 -5.68
N GLY A 155 -12.75 9.15 -5.43
CA GLY A 155 -13.73 8.41 -6.26
C GLY A 155 -13.85 6.93 -5.95
N PHE A 156 -13.19 6.41 -4.90
CA PHE A 156 -13.33 5.01 -4.51
C PHE A 156 -14.51 4.78 -3.58
N LYS A 157 -15.21 3.66 -3.80
CA LYS A 157 -16.34 3.22 -3.00
C LYS A 157 -16.14 1.77 -2.57
N LYS A 158 -16.56 1.46 -1.34
CA LYS A 158 -16.54 0.09 -0.84
C LYS A 158 -17.59 -0.73 -1.58
N MET A 159 -17.18 -1.87 -2.13
CA MET A 159 -18.09 -2.82 -2.76
C MET A 159 -18.93 -3.53 -1.70
N ALA A 160 -20.23 -3.65 -1.97
CA ALA A 160 -21.16 -4.39 -1.10
C ALA A 160 -21.11 -5.90 -1.39
N ASN A 161 -20.92 -6.27 -2.66
CA ASN A 161 -20.93 -7.65 -3.12
C ASN A 161 -19.53 -8.27 -3.13
N PRO A 162 -19.41 -9.58 -2.90
CA PRO A 162 -18.17 -10.31 -3.01
C PRO A 162 -17.55 -10.19 -4.41
N LEU A 163 -16.21 -10.15 -4.47
CA LEU A 163 -15.46 -10.14 -5.71
C LEU A 163 -15.10 -11.56 -6.13
N ILE A 164 -15.41 -11.90 -7.37
CA ILE A 164 -15.01 -13.17 -8.01
C ILE A 164 -13.85 -12.87 -8.95
N ILE A 165 -12.72 -13.51 -8.70
CA ILE A 165 -11.53 -13.46 -9.53
C ILE A 165 -11.28 -14.88 -10.04
N ASN A 166 -10.99 -15.05 -11.34
CA ASN A 166 -10.70 -16.37 -11.88
C ASN A 166 -9.46 -17.01 -11.24
N ASP A 167 -9.41 -18.34 -11.19
CA ASP A 167 -8.39 -19.09 -10.45
C ASP A 167 -6.95 -18.75 -10.89
N SER A 168 -6.72 -18.58 -12.19
CA SER A 168 -5.39 -18.27 -12.72
C SER A 168 -4.86 -16.91 -12.25
N LEU A 169 -5.71 -15.89 -12.09
CA LEU A 169 -5.33 -14.59 -11.56
C LEU A 169 -5.29 -14.60 -10.03
N SER A 170 -6.28 -15.22 -9.39
CA SER A 170 -6.39 -15.26 -7.93
C SER A 170 -5.18 -15.89 -7.25
N GLN A 171 -4.63 -16.98 -7.83
CA GLN A 171 -3.42 -17.64 -7.33
C GLN A 171 -2.16 -16.78 -7.45
N ARG A 172 -2.17 -15.77 -8.31
CA ARG A 172 -1.06 -14.86 -8.56
C ARG A 172 -1.23 -13.48 -7.95
N LEU A 173 -2.29 -13.24 -7.21
CA LEU A 173 -2.46 -11.94 -6.54
C LEU A 173 -1.30 -11.67 -5.60
N LEU A 174 -0.84 -10.43 -5.63
CA LEU A 174 0.10 -9.87 -4.66
C LEU A 174 -0.68 -8.99 -3.70
N THR A 175 -0.37 -9.10 -2.42
CA THR A 175 -1.07 -8.36 -1.38
C THR A 175 -0.27 -7.13 -1.01
N ASN A 176 -0.85 -5.94 -1.20
CA ASN A 176 -0.23 -4.71 -0.68
C ASN A 176 -0.27 -4.74 0.86
N PRO A 177 0.87 -4.71 1.57
CA PRO A 177 0.90 -4.73 3.03
C PRO A 177 0.28 -3.47 3.65
N ASP A 178 0.23 -2.37 2.90
CA ASP A 178 -0.27 -1.07 3.32
C ASP A 178 -1.79 -0.94 3.14
N GLY A 179 -2.37 -1.79 2.29
CA GLY A 179 -3.80 -1.86 2.05
C GLY A 179 -4.23 -3.24 1.56
N VAL A 180 -4.49 -4.16 2.49
CA VAL A 180 -4.76 -5.57 2.16
C VAL A 180 -6.16 -5.85 1.61
N GLU A 181 -7.10 -4.89 1.70
CA GLU A 181 -8.49 -5.08 1.33
C GLU A 181 -8.75 -4.85 -0.18
N GLN A 182 -9.09 -5.90 -0.91
CA GLN A 182 -9.57 -5.83 -2.29
C GLN A 182 -11.10 -5.58 -2.34
N LYS A 183 -11.55 -4.50 -1.69
CA LYS A 183 -12.97 -4.17 -1.54
C LYS A 183 -13.33 -2.76 -2.01
N TRP A 184 -12.37 -2.06 -2.62
CA TRP A 184 -12.56 -0.67 -3.02
C TRP A 184 -12.43 -0.54 -4.52
N ALA A 185 -13.45 -0.02 -5.15
CA ALA A 185 -13.51 0.17 -6.59
C ALA A 185 -13.86 1.61 -6.94
N THR A 186 -13.50 2.02 -8.13
CA THR A 186 -13.74 3.37 -8.66
C THR A 186 -14.37 3.32 -10.04
N THR A 187 -14.98 4.41 -10.47
CA THR A 187 -15.48 4.56 -11.84
C THR A 187 -14.43 5.22 -12.70
N LEU A 188 -14.07 4.59 -13.81
CA LEU A 188 -13.10 5.08 -14.77
C LEU A 188 -13.74 5.28 -16.14
N THR A 189 -13.17 6.15 -16.95
CA THR A 189 -13.51 6.30 -18.36
C THR A 189 -12.59 5.43 -19.20
N ALA A 190 -13.12 4.39 -19.79
CA ALA A 190 -12.40 3.51 -20.71
C ALA A 190 -12.37 4.09 -22.14
N THR A 191 -11.64 3.43 -23.02
CA THR A 191 -11.58 3.76 -24.46
C THR A 191 -13.00 3.86 -25.04
N GLY A 192 -13.24 4.91 -25.85
CA GLY A 192 -14.56 5.20 -26.41
C GLY A 192 -15.53 5.90 -25.46
N ASN A 193 -15.01 6.54 -24.38
CA ASN A 193 -15.79 7.27 -23.37
C ASN A 193 -16.81 6.41 -22.60
N LYS A 194 -16.62 5.08 -22.57
CA LYS A 194 -17.44 4.18 -21.75
C LYS A 194 -17.03 4.33 -20.28
N SER A 195 -18.00 4.62 -19.43
CA SER A 195 -17.81 4.59 -17.96
C SER A 195 -17.81 3.14 -17.50
N VAL A 196 -16.77 2.73 -16.78
CA VAL A 196 -16.61 1.37 -16.25
C VAL A 196 -16.32 1.40 -14.77
N PHE A 197 -16.82 0.41 -14.03
CA PHE A 197 -16.49 0.22 -12.62
C PHE A 197 -15.26 -0.69 -12.55
N ALA A 198 -14.24 -0.30 -11.81
CA ALA A 198 -12.94 -0.96 -11.84
C ALA A 198 -12.26 -1.02 -10.48
N ILE A 199 -11.44 -2.05 -10.28
CA ILE A 199 -10.64 -2.28 -9.09
C ILE A 199 -9.15 -2.38 -9.47
N PRO A 200 -8.23 -1.74 -8.72
CA PRO A 200 -6.80 -1.99 -8.88
C PRO A 200 -6.45 -3.36 -8.29
N LEU A 201 -5.67 -4.15 -9.01
CA LEU A 201 -5.14 -5.42 -8.55
C LEU A 201 -3.63 -5.50 -8.83
N LEU A 202 -2.90 -5.96 -7.83
CA LEU A 202 -1.50 -6.35 -7.93
C LEU A 202 -1.42 -7.85 -8.20
N TYR A 203 -0.53 -8.28 -9.09
CA TYR A 203 -0.40 -9.68 -9.42
C TYR A 203 1.03 -10.03 -9.86
N ALA A 204 1.43 -11.27 -9.62
CA ALA A 204 2.68 -11.79 -10.15
C ALA A 204 2.58 -12.03 -11.65
N LYS A 205 3.60 -11.60 -12.39
CA LYS A 205 3.70 -11.84 -13.86
C LYS A 205 3.79 -13.33 -14.19
N ASN A 206 4.32 -14.14 -13.25
CA ASN A 206 4.51 -15.58 -13.38
C ASN A 206 3.94 -16.32 -12.17
N ASN A 207 3.65 -17.61 -12.31
CA ASN A 207 3.11 -18.45 -11.24
C ASN A 207 4.15 -18.90 -10.21
N THR A 208 5.43 -18.61 -10.43
CA THR A 208 6.53 -18.99 -9.53
C THR A 208 7.66 -17.97 -9.64
N TRP A 209 8.40 -17.83 -8.56
CA TRP A 209 9.62 -17.02 -8.55
C TRP A 209 10.72 -17.66 -9.42
N SER A 210 11.57 -16.81 -10.00
CA SER A 210 12.70 -17.24 -10.82
C SER A 210 13.95 -16.39 -10.51
N ALA A 211 15.10 -17.02 -10.42
CA ALA A 211 16.38 -16.35 -10.25
C ALA A 211 16.79 -15.41 -11.42
N LYS A 212 16.09 -15.49 -12.56
CA LYS A 212 16.27 -14.56 -13.68
C LYS A 212 15.60 -13.20 -13.43
N GLN A 213 14.63 -13.14 -12.53
CA GLN A 213 13.92 -11.95 -12.08
C GLN A 213 13.86 -12.00 -10.55
N PRO A 214 14.99 -11.71 -9.86
CA PRO A 214 15.12 -11.98 -8.43
C PRO A 214 14.32 -11.01 -7.56
N ASP A 215 14.09 -9.78 -8.03
CA ASP A 215 13.52 -8.73 -7.20
C ASP A 215 11.99 -8.75 -7.23
N PHE A 216 11.38 -8.32 -6.12
CA PHE A 216 9.93 -8.30 -5.96
C PHE A 216 9.25 -7.51 -7.08
N PHE A 217 9.71 -6.30 -7.35
CA PHE A 217 9.11 -5.41 -8.35
C PHE A 217 9.29 -5.90 -9.79
N ASP A 218 10.33 -6.69 -10.08
CA ASP A 218 10.48 -7.34 -11.39
C ASP A 218 9.35 -8.35 -11.66
N ASN A 219 8.88 -9.00 -10.60
CA ASN A 219 7.79 -9.99 -10.66
C ASN A 219 6.41 -9.35 -10.60
N MET A 220 6.30 -8.11 -10.08
CA MET A 220 5.03 -7.43 -9.88
C MET A 220 4.48 -6.87 -11.19
N GLY A 221 3.22 -7.17 -11.47
CA GLY A 221 2.36 -6.46 -12.40
C GLY A 221 1.21 -5.82 -11.64
N TRP A 222 0.66 -4.75 -12.18
CA TRP A 222 -0.56 -4.14 -11.66
C TRP A 222 -1.39 -3.56 -12.79
N ASN A 223 -2.70 -3.49 -12.59
CA ASN A 223 -3.62 -2.79 -13.49
C ASN A 223 -4.94 -2.53 -12.76
N TYR A 224 -5.75 -1.64 -13.32
CA TYR A 224 -7.19 -1.57 -13.04
C TYR A 224 -7.92 -2.62 -13.86
N PHE A 225 -8.79 -3.39 -13.22
CA PHE A 225 -9.60 -4.40 -13.85
C PHE A 225 -11.07 -3.98 -13.81
N GLU A 226 -11.74 -3.99 -14.95
CA GLU A 226 -13.18 -3.81 -15.04
C GLU A 226 -13.88 -4.91 -14.24
N ILE A 227 -14.92 -4.53 -13.51
CA ILE A 227 -15.76 -5.47 -12.76
C ILE A 227 -17.21 -5.31 -13.18
N GLU A 228 -17.89 -6.42 -13.37
CA GLU A 228 -19.30 -6.48 -13.77
C GLU A 228 -20.12 -7.34 -12.81
N PRO A 229 -21.43 -7.09 -12.64
CA PRO A 229 -22.27 -7.97 -11.87
C PRO A 229 -22.26 -9.40 -12.44
N SER A 230 -22.26 -10.39 -11.55
CA SER A 230 -22.52 -11.80 -11.94
C SER A 230 -23.95 -11.97 -12.49
N ALA A 231 -24.23 -13.06 -13.17
CA ALA A 231 -25.53 -13.33 -13.78
C ALA A 231 -26.71 -13.26 -12.76
N ASP A 232 -26.46 -13.63 -11.50
CA ASP A 232 -27.44 -13.56 -10.40
C ASP A 232 -27.37 -12.25 -9.61
N ALA A 233 -26.52 -11.32 -10.00
CA ALA A 233 -26.24 -10.03 -9.36
C ALA A 233 -25.80 -10.09 -7.88
N LYS A 234 -25.38 -11.26 -7.38
CA LYS A 234 -24.95 -11.43 -5.97
C LYS A 234 -23.46 -11.21 -5.78
N SER A 235 -22.69 -11.16 -6.85
CA SER A 235 -21.24 -10.97 -6.84
C SER A 235 -20.82 -10.00 -7.93
N LEU A 236 -19.57 -9.54 -7.86
CA LEU A 236 -18.89 -8.78 -8.91
C LEU A 236 -17.80 -9.66 -9.50
N VAL A 237 -17.70 -9.72 -10.82
CA VAL A 237 -16.75 -10.57 -11.55
C VAL A 237 -15.68 -9.68 -12.17
N VAL A 238 -14.42 -10.03 -11.95
CA VAL A 238 -13.27 -9.37 -12.59
C VAL A 238 -13.18 -9.79 -14.05
N MET A 239 -13.26 -8.81 -14.95
CA MET A 239 -13.19 -9.01 -16.38
C MET A 239 -11.74 -9.09 -16.84
N THR A 240 -11.39 -10.17 -17.53
CA THR A 240 -10.03 -10.42 -18.02
C THR A 240 -10.02 -10.85 -19.48
N ARG A 241 -8.87 -10.74 -20.15
CA ARG A 241 -8.67 -11.19 -21.53
C ARG A 241 -7.41 -12.01 -21.68
N GLY A 242 -7.45 -12.94 -22.64
CA GLY A 242 -6.34 -13.81 -23.00
C GLY A 242 -5.94 -14.82 -21.92
N ASP A 243 -5.02 -15.70 -22.25
CA ASP A 243 -4.59 -16.81 -21.39
C ASP A 243 -3.88 -16.34 -20.11
N LYS A 244 -3.25 -15.16 -20.17
CA LYS A 244 -2.56 -14.54 -19.02
C LYS A 244 -3.48 -13.73 -18.13
N GLN A 245 -4.79 -13.75 -18.37
CA GLN A 245 -5.79 -13.03 -17.57
C GLN A 245 -5.46 -11.55 -17.40
N GLN A 246 -5.12 -10.88 -18.50
CA GLN A 246 -4.81 -9.45 -18.52
C GLN A 246 -6.08 -8.61 -18.34
N SER A 247 -5.93 -7.40 -17.83
CA SER A 247 -7.03 -6.43 -17.79
C SER A 247 -7.54 -6.09 -19.18
N THR A 248 -8.84 -5.80 -19.27
CA THR A 248 -9.49 -5.24 -20.46
C THR A 248 -9.20 -3.75 -20.63
N LEU A 249 -8.69 -3.07 -19.58
CA LEU A 249 -8.45 -1.63 -19.54
C LEU A 249 -7.01 -1.26 -19.92
N ASP A 250 -6.87 -0.10 -20.59
CA ASP A 250 -5.57 0.54 -20.82
C ASP A 250 -5.28 1.54 -19.68
N THR A 251 -4.13 1.37 -19.03
CA THR A 251 -3.72 2.18 -17.88
C THR A 251 -3.18 3.56 -18.23
N LYS A 252 -2.77 3.81 -19.47
CA LYS A 252 -2.07 5.06 -19.82
C LYS A 252 -2.90 6.31 -19.52
N GLY A 253 -4.15 6.35 -19.97
CA GLY A 253 -5.05 7.48 -19.69
C GLY A 253 -5.47 7.57 -18.22
N ILE A 254 -5.48 6.44 -17.50
CA ILE A 254 -5.78 6.38 -16.06
C ILE A 254 -4.69 7.10 -15.27
N ASN A 255 -3.41 6.82 -15.54
CA ASN A 255 -2.28 7.44 -14.85
C ASN A 255 -2.30 8.97 -14.99
N GLU A 256 -2.53 9.48 -16.21
CA GLU A 256 -2.60 10.92 -16.46
C GLU A 256 -3.74 11.58 -15.66
N MET A 257 -4.92 10.97 -15.63
CA MET A 257 -6.08 11.46 -14.90
C MET A 257 -5.80 11.53 -13.38
N PHE A 258 -5.21 10.48 -12.81
CA PHE A 258 -4.89 10.44 -11.39
C PHE A 258 -3.82 11.46 -11.02
N GLN A 259 -2.78 11.63 -11.84
CA GLN A 259 -1.75 12.63 -11.60
C GLN A 259 -2.32 14.05 -11.59
N GLN A 260 -3.18 14.36 -12.55
CA GLN A 260 -3.79 15.68 -12.66
C GLN A 260 -4.74 16.01 -11.52
N ASN A 261 -5.49 15.03 -11.02
CA ASN A 261 -6.52 15.26 -10.01
C ASN A 261 -6.08 14.92 -8.59
N TYR A 262 -5.10 14.03 -8.43
CA TYR A 262 -4.76 13.42 -7.14
C TYR A 262 -3.25 13.43 -6.84
N ASN A 263 -2.47 14.28 -7.51
CA ASN A 263 -1.07 14.62 -7.19
C ASN A 263 -0.07 13.46 -7.23
N THR A 264 -0.46 12.28 -7.66
CA THR A 264 0.42 11.10 -7.65
C THR A 264 0.21 10.20 -8.87
N GLN A 265 1.26 9.48 -9.23
CA GLN A 265 1.24 8.35 -10.16
C GLN A 265 1.28 7.00 -9.43
N TYR A 266 1.40 7.00 -8.11
CA TYR A 266 1.42 5.80 -7.30
C TYR A 266 -0.01 5.33 -7.00
N ILE A 267 -0.64 4.77 -8.04
CA ILE A 267 -2.08 4.50 -8.10
C ILE A 267 -2.41 3.00 -8.03
N ILE A 268 -1.49 2.20 -7.54
CA ILE A 268 -1.65 0.74 -7.42
C ILE A 268 -2.71 0.32 -6.39
N HIS A 269 -3.00 1.20 -5.45
CA HIS A 269 -4.00 1.02 -4.41
C HIS A 269 -4.52 2.39 -3.93
N PRO A 270 -5.81 2.54 -3.52
CA PRO A 270 -6.29 3.82 -3.00
C PRO A 270 -5.58 4.30 -1.73
N ASP A 271 -5.04 3.40 -0.89
CA ASP A 271 -4.24 3.79 0.28
C ASP A 271 -2.98 4.55 -0.14
N GLU A 272 -2.29 4.15 -1.22
CA GLU A 272 -1.09 4.83 -1.72
C GLU A 272 -1.41 6.25 -2.19
N ILE A 273 -2.53 6.42 -2.91
CA ILE A 273 -2.97 7.74 -3.38
C ILE A 273 -3.23 8.66 -2.18
N ILE A 274 -3.89 8.15 -1.15
CA ILE A 274 -4.18 8.91 0.06
C ILE A 274 -2.90 9.19 0.85
N ALA A 275 -1.99 8.24 0.97
CA ALA A 275 -0.75 8.39 1.74
C ALA A 275 0.18 9.44 1.13
N ASP A 276 0.35 9.46 -0.19
CA ASP A 276 1.10 10.51 -0.89
C ASP A 276 0.49 11.90 -0.61
N ASN A 277 -0.84 12.01 -0.72
CA ASN A 277 -1.54 13.27 -0.48
C ASN A 277 -1.55 13.68 1.00
N PHE A 278 -1.55 12.73 1.93
CA PHE A 278 -1.39 12.99 3.35
C PHE A 278 -0.01 13.60 3.64
N ALA A 279 1.06 13.03 3.09
CA ALA A 279 2.40 13.58 3.22
C ALA A 279 2.49 15.02 2.65
N ILE A 280 1.90 15.27 1.48
CA ILE A 280 1.82 16.62 0.88
C ILE A 280 1.08 17.58 1.81
N LEU A 281 -0.09 17.18 2.33
CA LEU A 281 -0.88 18.00 3.26
C LEU A 281 -0.04 18.38 4.48
N MET A 282 0.54 17.41 5.19
CA MET A 282 1.30 17.67 6.41
C MET A 282 2.52 18.56 6.16
N LEU A 283 3.26 18.34 5.08
CA LEU A 283 4.39 19.19 4.71
C LEU A 283 3.96 20.61 4.33
N SER A 284 2.79 20.77 3.72
CA SER A 284 2.26 22.08 3.32
C SER A 284 1.84 22.94 4.51
N GLU A 285 1.51 22.36 5.66
CA GLU A 285 1.23 23.10 6.89
C GLU A 285 2.44 23.93 7.34
N LYS A 286 3.66 23.45 7.08
CA LYS A 286 4.91 24.19 7.36
C LYS A 286 5.38 25.04 6.19
N LYS A 287 5.17 24.56 4.95
CA LYS A 287 5.62 25.21 3.72
C LYS A 287 4.46 25.30 2.71
N PRO A 288 3.51 26.24 2.86
CA PRO A 288 2.32 26.33 1.99
C PRO A 288 2.64 26.48 0.50
N ALA A 289 3.81 27.01 0.16
CA ALA A 289 4.28 27.14 -1.22
C ALA A 289 4.42 25.78 -1.95
N ILE A 290 4.51 24.66 -1.23
CA ILE A 290 4.52 23.32 -1.84
C ILE A 290 3.25 23.12 -2.70
N LEU A 291 2.11 23.62 -2.26
CA LEU A 291 0.84 23.43 -2.98
C LEU A 291 0.80 24.12 -4.35
N THR A 292 1.59 25.17 -4.55
CA THR A 292 1.62 25.90 -5.84
C THR A 292 2.21 25.06 -6.99
N THR A 293 2.89 23.96 -6.68
CA THR A 293 3.43 23.03 -7.70
C THR A 293 2.40 22.01 -8.22
N TYR A 294 1.23 21.94 -7.59
CA TYR A 294 0.16 21.02 -7.95
C TYR A 294 -0.97 21.72 -8.73
N THR A 295 -1.73 20.96 -9.48
CA THR A 295 -2.89 21.43 -10.22
C THR A 295 -3.98 21.94 -9.29
N GLU A 296 -4.95 22.71 -9.78
CA GLU A 296 -6.12 23.15 -9.02
C GLU A 296 -6.91 21.97 -8.44
N GLY A 297 -7.08 20.89 -9.21
CA GLY A 297 -7.70 19.64 -8.75
C GLY A 297 -6.97 19.02 -7.59
N GLY A 298 -5.65 18.92 -7.70
CA GLY A 298 -4.79 18.40 -6.64
C GLY A 298 -4.80 19.25 -5.37
N GLN A 299 -4.75 20.58 -5.50
CA GLN A 299 -4.87 21.50 -4.35
C GLN A 299 -6.24 21.39 -3.66
N THR A 300 -7.31 21.23 -4.46
CA THR A 300 -8.67 21.02 -3.94
C THR A 300 -8.77 19.70 -3.15
N LEU A 301 -8.12 18.64 -3.60
CA LEU A 301 -8.05 17.38 -2.85
C LEU A 301 -7.42 17.59 -1.48
N ILE A 302 -6.25 18.24 -1.41
CA ILE A 302 -5.56 18.51 -0.15
C ILE A 302 -6.46 19.28 0.84
N GLN A 303 -7.18 20.29 0.37
CA GLN A 303 -8.11 21.06 1.19
C GLN A 303 -9.28 20.21 1.73
N LYS A 304 -9.82 19.30 0.91
CA LYS A 304 -10.88 18.37 1.33
C LYS A 304 -10.37 17.35 2.32
N MET A 305 -9.18 16.79 2.10
CA MET A 305 -8.53 15.86 3.04
C MET A 305 -8.30 16.52 4.40
N ARG A 306 -7.82 17.78 4.41
CA ARG A 306 -7.65 18.54 5.65
C ARG A 306 -8.94 18.64 6.46
N LYS A 307 -10.09 18.84 5.81
CA LYS A 307 -11.40 18.90 6.49
C LYS A 307 -11.77 17.55 7.10
N VAL A 308 -11.64 16.46 6.35
CA VAL A 308 -11.94 15.10 6.83
C VAL A 308 -11.06 14.74 8.03
N LEU A 309 -9.78 15.09 8.00
CA LEU A 309 -8.83 14.77 9.06
C LEU A 309 -8.97 15.67 10.30
N ALA A 310 -9.59 16.85 10.18
CA ALA A 310 -9.84 17.77 11.29
C ALA A 310 -11.10 17.43 12.11
N GLU A 311 -12.00 16.58 11.62
CA GLU A 311 -13.21 16.09 12.31
C GLU A 311 -12.87 14.97 13.32
#